data_3cecdba72f472c28176143082ac96f85
#
_entry.id   3cecdba72f472c28176143082ac96f85
#
_cell.length_a   1.000
_cell.length_b   1.000
_cell.length_c   1.000
_cell.angle_alpha   90.00
_cell.angle_beta   90.00
_cell.angle_gamma   90.00
#
_symmetry.space_group_name_H-M   'P 1'
#
loop_
_entity.id
_entity.type
_entity.pdbx_description
1 polymer ?
#
loop_
_entity_poly.entity_id
_entity_poly.type
_entity_poly.pdbx_seq_one_letter_code
_entity_poly.pdbx_strand_id
1 'polypeptide(L)'
;MTEKTTPAKQDKFYREDYFKCPIYFFDKPEWIEPFNKASDKYIKEAKKTNAKTIKERNKKMGNKGDHAMVHHSTTLLGNPIFKPLQDYIGVTAHNLLVEQGFDLDNHQIFITELWVQEFAKDGGGHHTLHTHWNGHISGFYFLKASDKTSRPIFEDPRPGRMMS
;
A
#
# COMPACT_ATOMS: atom_id res chain seq x y z
N MET A 1 22.65 55.96 -28.25
CA MET A 1 21.49 55.27 -28.80
C MET A 1 21.40 53.92 -28.12
N THR A 2 20.44 53.73 -27.20
CA THR A 2 20.24 52.44 -26.50
C THR A 2 19.27 51.63 -27.36
N GLU A 3 19.78 50.56 -27.98
CA GLU A 3 18.92 49.57 -28.65
C GLU A 3 17.91 48.98 -27.64
N LYS A 4 16.63 49.21 -27.90
CA LYS A 4 15.56 48.50 -27.18
C LYS A 4 15.52 47.07 -27.72
N THR A 5 16.09 46.14 -26.95
CA THR A 5 15.88 44.72 -27.21
C THR A 5 14.41 44.38 -26.98
N THR A 6 13.70 44.06 -28.05
CA THR A 6 12.34 43.51 -27.99
C THR A 6 12.41 42.18 -27.28
N PRO A 7 11.64 41.94 -26.21
CA PRO A 7 11.64 40.66 -25.52
C PRO A 7 11.23 39.56 -26.53
N ALA A 8 12.01 38.50 -26.61
CA ALA A 8 11.70 37.34 -27.42
C ALA A 8 10.31 36.83 -27.04
N LYS A 9 9.49 36.56 -28.07
CA LYS A 9 8.15 36.00 -27.87
C LYS A 9 8.33 34.62 -27.23
N GLN A 10 7.86 34.47 -25.99
CA GLN A 10 7.95 33.22 -25.27
C GLN A 10 7.11 32.16 -25.96
N ASP A 11 7.71 31.08 -26.41
CA ASP A 11 6.99 29.96 -27.00
C ASP A 11 5.99 29.36 -26.02
N LYS A 12 4.84 28.98 -26.55
CA LYS A 12 3.81 28.32 -25.72
C LYS A 12 4.11 26.83 -25.67
N PHE A 13 4.50 26.35 -24.48
CA PHE A 13 4.71 24.93 -24.26
C PHE A 13 3.40 24.24 -23.93
N TYR A 14 3.20 23.09 -24.54
CA TYR A 14 2.11 22.18 -24.24
C TYR A 14 2.69 20.95 -23.57
N ARG A 15 2.00 20.46 -22.54
CA ARG A 15 2.37 19.23 -21.83
C ARG A 15 1.30 18.18 -22.04
N GLU A 16 1.72 17.01 -22.46
CA GLU A 16 0.91 15.80 -22.46
C GLU A 16 1.59 14.76 -21.57
N ASP A 17 0.80 14.08 -20.76
CA ASP A 17 1.30 13.06 -19.85
C ASP A 17 0.91 11.68 -20.36
N TYR A 18 1.90 10.91 -20.78
CA TYR A 18 1.75 9.52 -21.21
C TYR A 18 2.24 8.57 -20.11
N PHE A 19 1.59 7.41 -20.00
CA PHE A 19 1.99 6.33 -19.09
C PHE A 19 2.06 6.78 -17.61
N LYS A 20 1.04 7.44 -17.14
CA LYS A 20 0.95 7.86 -15.74
C LYS A 20 0.91 6.64 -14.81
N CYS A 21 1.64 6.73 -13.70
CA CYS A 21 1.57 5.77 -12.59
C CYS A 21 1.06 6.52 -11.35
N PRO A 22 -0.26 6.75 -11.23
CA PRO A 22 -0.81 7.55 -10.16
C PRO A 22 -0.74 6.82 -8.83
N ILE A 23 -0.46 7.57 -7.76
CA ILE A 23 -0.60 7.12 -6.38
C ILE A 23 -1.60 8.06 -5.72
N TYR A 24 -2.67 7.48 -5.18
CA TYR A 24 -3.74 8.22 -4.54
C TYR A 24 -3.63 8.11 -3.02
N PHE A 25 -3.92 9.20 -2.32
CA PHE A 25 -3.87 9.26 -0.87
C PHE A 25 -5.21 9.72 -0.33
N PHE A 26 -5.59 9.19 0.81
CA PHE A 26 -6.75 9.65 1.56
C PHE A 26 -6.50 9.54 3.06
N ASP A 27 -7.20 10.37 3.84
CA ASP A 27 -7.16 10.37 5.30
C ASP A 27 -8.54 10.01 5.86
N LYS A 28 -8.57 9.02 6.74
CA LYS A 28 -9.74 8.55 7.46
C LYS A 28 -9.38 8.23 8.92
N PRO A 29 -8.93 9.22 9.69
CA PRO A 29 -8.42 9.01 11.05
C PRO A 29 -9.45 8.40 11.99
N GLU A 30 -10.74 8.56 11.71
CA GLU A 30 -11.84 8.00 12.50
C GLU A 30 -11.87 6.47 12.51
N TRP A 31 -11.18 5.82 11.57
CA TRP A 31 -11.12 4.36 11.50
C TRP A 31 -9.93 3.76 12.23
N ILE A 32 -8.95 4.55 12.62
CA ILE A 32 -7.69 4.06 13.21
C ILE A 32 -7.97 3.28 14.50
N GLU A 33 -8.68 3.87 15.45
CA GLU A 33 -8.93 3.24 16.75
C GLU A 33 -9.77 1.96 16.64
N PRO A 34 -10.97 1.97 16.00
CA PRO A 34 -11.77 0.78 15.88
C PRO A 34 -11.09 -0.35 15.10
N PHE A 35 -10.35 -0.03 14.05
CA PHE A 35 -9.64 -1.05 13.27
C PHE A 35 -8.43 -1.61 14.00
N ASN A 36 -7.67 -0.80 14.73
CA ASN A 36 -6.61 -1.30 15.59
C ASN A 36 -7.14 -2.31 16.61
N LYS A 37 -8.19 -1.94 17.32
CA LYS A 37 -8.82 -2.82 18.30
C LYS A 37 -9.34 -4.12 17.71
N ALA A 38 -9.98 -4.04 16.55
CA ALA A 38 -10.47 -5.22 15.84
C ALA A 38 -9.35 -6.11 15.30
N SER A 39 -8.22 -5.51 14.92
CA SER A 39 -7.05 -6.21 14.39
C SER A 39 -6.28 -7.02 15.41
N ASP A 40 -6.33 -6.64 16.68
CA ASP A 40 -5.53 -7.27 17.76
C ASP A 40 -5.68 -8.79 17.83
N LYS A 41 -6.91 -9.31 17.70
CA LYS A 41 -7.14 -10.76 17.74
C LYS A 41 -6.49 -11.49 16.57
N TYR A 42 -6.56 -10.91 15.38
CA TYR A 42 -5.99 -11.50 14.16
C TYR A 42 -4.46 -11.50 14.19
N ILE A 43 -3.86 -10.42 14.68
CA ILE A 43 -2.42 -10.35 14.89
C ILE A 43 -1.95 -11.32 15.96
N LYS A 44 -2.70 -11.47 17.07
CA LYS A 44 -2.39 -12.48 18.08
C LYS A 44 -2.42 -13.91 17.53
N GLU A 45 -3.38 -14.22 16.66
CA GLU A 45 -3.46 -15.52 15.97
C GLU A 45 -2.29 -15.72 15.01
N ALA A 46 -1.97 -14.72 14.20
CA ALA A 46 -0.80 -14.77 13.30
C ALA A 46 0.50 -14.99 14.07
N LYS A 47 0.68 -14.33 15.21
CA LYS A 47 1.84 -14.54 16.09
C LYS A 47 1.91 -15.95 16.65
N LYS A 48 0.79 -16.54 17.05
CA LYS A 48 0.73 -17.95 17.50
C LYS A 48 1.13 -18.89 16.38
N THR A 49 0.59 -18.69 15.18
CA THR A 49 0.93 -19.50 14.00
C THR A 49 2.42 -19.43 13.69
N ASN A 50 3.02 -18.25 13.78
CA ASN A 50 4.43 -18.04 13.49
C ASN A 50 5.37 -18.49 14.63
N ALA A 51 4.86 -18.76 15.85
CA ALA A 51 5.69 -19.00 17.02
C ALA A 51 6.68 -20.16 16.85
N LYS A 52 6.25 -21.26 16.22
CA LYS A 52 7.13 -22.42 15.95
C LYS A 52 8.26 -22.04 14.99
N THR A 53 7.94 -21.42 13.87
CA THR A 53 8.90 -20.98 12.87
C THR A 53 9.91 -19.99 13.46
N ILE A 54 9.44 -19.04 14.29
CA ILE A 54 10.30 -18.09 14.99
C ILE A 54 11.28 -18.83 15.91
N LYS A 55 10.79 -19.79 16.71
CA LYS A 55 11.63 -20.57 17.62
C LYS A 55 12.72 -21.36 16.89
N GLU A 56 12.35 -22.05 15.81
CA GLU A 56 13.29 -22.84 14.99
C GLU A 56 14.34 -21.94 14.33
N ARG A 57 13.91 -20.83 13.73
CA ARG A 57 14.79 -19.84 13.12
C ARG A 57 15.77 -19.25 14.14
N ASN A 58 15.27 -18.83 15.30
CA ASN A 58 16.09 -18.22 16.33
C ASN A 58 17.15 -19.17 16.85
N LYS A 59 16.81 -20.47 17.01
CA LYS A 59 17.78 -21.50 17.38
C LYS A 59 18.88 -21.65 16.31
N LYS A 60 18.51 -21.56 15.03
CA LYS A 60 19.46 -21.75 13.90
C LYS A 60 20.35 -20.52 13.69
N MET A 61 19.80 -19.31 13.85
CA MET A 61 20.45 -18.07 13.46
C MET A 61 20.94 -17.22 14.64
N GLY A 62 20.70 -17.65 15.87
CA GLY A 62 21.06 -16.87 17.07
C GLY A 62 20.20 -15.62 17.29
N ASN A 63 19.09 -15.48 16.59
CA ASN A 63 18.18 -14.36 16.73
C ASN A 63 17.34 -14.47 18.02
N LYS A 64 16.75 -13.35 18.43
CA LYS A 64 15.83 -13.26 19.57
C LYS A 64 14.51 -12.65 19.14
N GLY A 65 13.47 -12.92 19.92
CA GLY A 65 12.14 -12.37 19.71
C GLY A 65 11.59 -12.68 18.32
N ASP A 66 10.85 -11.74 17.75
CA ASP A 66 10.22 -11.86 16.43
C ASP A 66 10.99 -11.11 15.32
N HIS A 67 12.26 -10.78 15.54
CA HIS A 67 13.10 -10.08 14.57
C HIS A 67 12.91 -10.61 13.14
N ALA A 68 12.82 -9.69 12.17
CA ALA A 68 12.63 -9.96 10.75
C ALA A 68 11.33 -10.71 10.37
N MET A 69 10.35 -10.75 11.25
CA MET A 69 9.04 -11.33 10.91
C MET A 69 8.04 -10.27 10.43
N VAL A 70 7.11 -10.74 9.60
CA VAL A 70 5.88 -10.05 9.29
C VAL A 70 4.73 -10.98 9.73
N HIS A 71 3.92 -10.49 10.65
CA HIS A 71 2.75 -11.23 11.14
C HIS A 71 1.55 -10.86 10.28
N HIS A 72 1.15 -11.79 9.43
CA HIS A 72 0.09 -11.61 8.45
C HIS A 72 -1.16 -12.36 8.89
N SER A 73 -2.29 -11.69 8.97
CA SER A 73 -3.56 -12.29 9.39
C SER A 73 -4.19 -13.17 8.31
N THR A 74 -5.18 -13.94 8.70
CA THR A 74 -6.19 -14.47 7.77
C THR A 74 -7.03 -13.33 7.22
N THR A 75 -7.89 -13.65 6.23
CA THR A 75 -8.74 -12.65 5.59
C THR A 75 -9.65 -11.91 6.58
N LEU A 76 -9.83 -10.62 6.33
CA LEU A 76 -10.78 -9.75 7.02
C LEU A 76 -12.05 -9.49 6.19
N LEU A 77 -12.11 -10.03 4.96
CA LEU A 77 -13.29 -9.90 4.12
C LEU A 77 -14.51 -10.50 4.84
N GLY A 78 -15.64 -9.81 4.72
CA GLY A 78 -16.88 -10.20 5.39
C GLY A 78 -16.96 -9.85 6.88
N ASN A 79 -15.89 -9.34 7.49
CA ASN A 79 -15.97 -8.84 8.86
C ASN A 79 -16.64 -7.46 8.88
N PRO A 80 -17.79 -7.31 9.61
CA PRO A 80 -18.58 -6.09 9.58
C PRO A 80 -17.84 -4.84 10.12
N ILE A 81 -16.84 -5.04 10.98
CA ILE A 81 -16.05 -3.90 11.51
C ILE A 81 -15.25 -3.23 10.41
N PHE A 82 -14.76 -3.98 9.42
CA PHE A 82 -14.01 -3.44 8.28
C PHE A 82 -14.90 -3.10 7.08
N LYS A 83 -16.21 -3.24 7.22
CA LYS A 83 -17.15 -2.90 6.14
C LYS A 83 -17.04 -1.45 5.68
N PRO A 84 -16.92 -0.43 6.55
CA PRO A 84 -16.76 0.96 6.10
C PRO A 84 -15.55 1.15 5.17
N LEU A 85 -14.43 0.48 5.45
CA LEU A 85 -13.26 0.51 4.58
C LEU A 85 -13.55 -0.20 3.26
N GLN A 86 -14.18 -1.37 3.29
CA GLN A 86 -14.52 -2.13 2.08
C GLN A 86 -15.45 -1.33 1.17
N ASP A 87 -16.50 -0.72 1.73
CA ASP A 87 -17.45 0.09 0.97
C ASP A 87 -16.75 1.33 0.35
N TYR A 88 -15.91 2.01 1.13
CA TYR A 88 -15.14 3.15 0.66
C TYR A 88 -14.17 2.76 -0.47
N ILE A 89 -13.44 1.67 -0.32
CA ILE A 89 -12.53 1.16 -1.35
C ILE A 89 -13.31 0.79 -2.61
N GLY A 90 -14.45 0.13 -2.49
CA GLY A 90 -15.27 -0.26 -3.64
C GLY A 90 -15.68 0.93 -4.51
N VAL A 91 -16.21 1.98 -3.88
CA VAL A 91 -16.60 3.22 -4.58
C VAL A 91 -15.39 3.95 -5.13
N THR A 92 -14.33 4.08 -4.31
CA THR A 92 -13.12 4.80 -4.72
C THR A 92 -12.43 4.09 -5.87
N ALA A 93 -12.28 2.77 -5.81
CA ALA A 93 -11.66 1.98 -6.86
C ALA A 93 -12.40 2.11 -8.20
N HIS A 94 -13.73 2.11 -8.16
CA HIS A 94 -14.53 2.37 -9.38
C HIS A 94 -14.14 3.72 -10.00
N ASN A 95 -14.18 4.78 -9.21
CA ASN A 95 -13.90 6.13 -9.70
C ASN A 95 -12.45 6.27 -10.22
N LEU A 96 -11.48 5.67 -9.52
CA LEU A 96 -10.07 5.70 -9.93
C LEU A 96 -9.82 4.93 -11.22
N LEU A 97 -10.49 3.80 -11.43
CA LEU A 97 -10.38 3.03 -12.66
C LEU A 97 -11.00 3.78 -13.84
N VAL A 98 -12.17 4.40 -13.66
CA VAL A 98 -12.78 5.27 -14.68
C VAL A 98 -11.86 6.43 -15.02
N GLU A 99 -11.26 7.10 -14.03
CA GLU A 99 -10.28 8.18 -14.25
C GLU A 99 -9.07 7.70 -15.05
N GLN A 100 -8.66 6.45 -14.88
CA GLN A 100 -7.57 5.83 -15.64
C GLN A 100 -7.98 5.35 -17.03
N GLY A 101 -9.24 5.50 -17.41
CA GLY A 101 -9.76 5.19 -18.75
C GLY A 101 -10.35 3.78 -18.89
N PHE A 102 -10.60 3.06 -17.78
CA PHE A 102 -11.33 1.80 -17.85
C PHE A 102 -12.82 2.03 -18.13
N ASP A 103 -13.38 1.29 -19.07
CA ASP A 103 -14.82 1.19 -19.26
C ASP A 103 -15.39 0.15 -18.28
N LEU A 104 -16.22 0.62 -17.35
CA LEU A 104 -16.80 -0.22 -16.30
C LEU A 104 -18.31 -0.41 -16.42
N ASP A 105 -18.94 0.01 -17.49
CA ASP A 105 -20.40 0.02 -17.65
C ASP A 105 -21.04 -1.36 -17.42
N ASN A 106 -20.34 -2.45 -17.77
CA ASN A 106 -20.82 -3.83 -17.61
C ASN A 106 -19.90 -4.66 -16.68
N HIS A 107 -19.13 -4.00 -15.81
CA HIS A 107 -18.18 -4.67 -14.94
C HIS A 107 -18.52 -4.50 -13.47
N GLN A 108 -18.17 -5.49 -12.68
CA GLN A 108 -18.26 -5.43 -11.23
C GLN A 108 -16.87 -5.35 -10.62
N ILE A 109 -16.74 -4.56 -9.56
CA ILE A 109 -15.50 -4.46 -8.80
C ILE A 109 -15.62 -5.36 -7.57
N PHE A 110 -14.59 -6.17 -7.37
CA PHE A 110 -14.48 -7.05 -6.22
C PHE A 110 -13.21 -6.72 -5.43
N ILE A 111 -13.33 -6.70 -4.13
CA ILE A 111 -12.17 -6.74 -3.25
C ILE A 111 -11.79 -8.20 -3.10
N THR A 112 -10.65 -8.58 -3.64
CA THR A 112 -10.19 -9.97 -3.64
C THR A 112 -9.51 -10.35 -2.33
N GLU A 113 -8.85 -9.40 -1.69
CA GLU A 113 -8.05 -9.62 -0.50
C GLU A 113 -8.15 -8.44 0.46
N LEU A 114 -8.26 -8.74 1.73
CA LEU A 114 -8.16 -7.78 2.82
C LEU A 114 -7.56 -8.47 4.04
N TRP A 115 -6.45 -7.98 4.53
CA TRP A 115 -5.79 -8.49 5.73
C TRP A 115 -5.16 -7.37 6.54
N VAL A 116 -4.77 -7.68 7.77
CA VAL A 116 -3.92 -6.82 8.58
C VAL A 116 -2.57 -7.50 8.79
N GLN A 117 -1.52 -6.70 8.80
CA GLN A 117 -0.18 -7.18 9.10
C GLN A 117 0.50 -6.29 10.15
N GLU A 118 1.39 -6.91 10.91
CA GLU A 118 2.26 -6.23 11.85
C GLU A 118 3.71 -6.64 11.58
N PHE A 119 4.56 -5.66 11.38
CA PHE A 119 5.99 -5.89 11.30
C PHE A 119 6.58 -6.18 12.68
N ALA A 120 7.63 -6.98 12.70
CA ALA A 120 8.30 -7.39 13.92
C ALA A 120 8.61 -6.22 14.85
N LYS A 121 8.24 -6.35 16.11
CA LYS A 121 8.57 -5.37 17.15
C LYS A 121 10.07 -5.23 17.35
N ASP A 122 10.79 -6.35 17.21
CA ASP A 122 12.25 -6.41 17.35
C ASP A 122 13.00 -5.99 16.07
N GLY A 123 12.31 -5.38 15.12
CA GLY A 123 12.85 -4.81 13.88
C GLY A 123 13.13 -5.82 12.77
N GLY A 124 13.60 -5.32 11.63
CA GLY A 124 14.01 -6.13 10.47
C GLY A 124 12.86 -6.71 9.63
N GLY A 125 11.61 -6.52 10.04
CA GLY A 125 10.45 -6.94 9.22
C GLY A 125 10.34 -6.07 7.98
N HIS A 126 10.23 -6.69 6.81
CA HIS A 126 10.08 -5.99 5.54
C HIS A 126 9.39 -6.88 4.51
N HIS A 127 8.88 -6.28 3.47
CA HIS A 127 8.55 -6.95 2.21
C HIS A 127 9.62 -6.65 1.17
N THR A 128 9.97 -7.64 0.40
CA THR A 128 10.79 -7.42 -0.80
C THR A 128 9.95 -6.71 -1.86
N LEU A 129 10.62 -6.08 -2.82
CA LEU A 129 9.94 -5.51 -3.99
C LEU A 129 9.09 -6.57 -4.67
N HIS A 130 7.82 -6.28 -4.88
CA HIS A 130 6.86 -7.18 -5.53
C HIS A 130 5.73 -6.38 -6.19
N THR A 131 4.97 -7.06 -7.03
CA THR A 131 3.78 -6.52 -7.69
C THR A 131 2.55 -7.35 -7.30
N HIS A 132 1.38 -6.74 -7.35
CA HIS A 132 0.08 -7.41 -7.20
C HIS A 132 -0.50 -7.67 -8.61
N TRP A 133 -0.03 -8.72 -9.25
CA TRP A 133 -0.27 -9.02 -10.67
C TRP A 133 -1.73 -9.33 -11.03
N ASN A 134 -2.55 -9.72 -10.07
CA ASN A 134 -3.97 -10.07 -10.26
C ASN A 134 -4.93 -8.99 -9.77
N GLY A 135 -4.43 -7.80 -9.44
CA GLY A 135 -5.23 -6.67 -8.95
C GLY A 135 -5.05 -5.43 -9.81
N HIS A 136 -6.13 -4.73 -10.13
CA HIS A 136 -6.08 -3.45 -10.82
C HIS A 136 -5.65 -2.31 -9.89
N ILE A 137 -6.04 -2.40 -8.62
CA ILE A 137 -5.70 -1.44 -7.58
C ILE A 137 -5.26 -2.22 -6.35
N SER A 138 -4.13 -1.80 -5.78
CA SER A 138 -3.63 -2.26 -4.48
C SER A 138 -3.45 -1.07 -3.58
N GLY A 139 -3.63 -1.27 -2.28
CA GLY A 139 -3.45 -0.20 -1.32
C GLY A 139 -3.20 -0.72 0.08
N PHE A 140 -2.85 0.19 0.96
CA PHE A 140 -2.72 -0.08 2.39
C PHE A 140 -3.20 1.10 3.20
N TYR A 141 -3.69 0.80 4.38
CA TYR A 141 -4.15 1.79 5.35
C TYR A 141 -3.32 1.65 6.63
N PHE A 142 -2.62 2.72 7.00
CA PHE A 142 -1.77 2.72 8.19
C PHE A 142 -2.61 2.80 9.46
N LEU A 143 -2.59 1.74 10.26
CA LEU A 143 -3.25 1.71 11.55
C LEU A 143 -2.34 2.21 12.67
N LYS A 144 -1.03 1.96 12.54
CA LYS A 144 -0.03 2.36 13.53
C LYS A 144 1.32 2.54 12.86
N ALA A 145 1.92 3.69 13.09
CA ALA A 145 3.26 4.03 12.63
C ALA A 145 3.97 4.90 13.67
N SER A 146 5.29 4.91 13.63
CA SER A 146 6.15 5.77 14.43
C SER A 146 7.29 6.31 13.56
N ASP A 147 8.10 7.20 14.09
CA ASP A 147 9.27 7.74 13.39
C ASP A 147 10.29 6.66 12.99
N LYS A 148 10.25 5.52 13.68
CA LYS A 148 11.11 4.35 13.43
C LYS A 148 10.47 3.30 12.54
N THR A 149 9.24 3.51 12.08
CA THR A 149 8.54 2.58 11.21
C THR A 149 9.13 2.61 9.81
N SER A 150 9.30 1.45 9.20
CA SER A 150 9.66 1.34 7.78
C SER A 150 8.63 2.07 6.91
N ARG A 151 9.11 2.70 5.86
CA ARG A 151 8.26 3.43 4.90
C ARG A 151 8.07 2.60 3.64
N PRO A 152 6.92 2.70 2.97
CA PRO A 152 6.76 2.12 1.64
C PRO A 152 7.67 2.86 0.64
N ILE A 153 8.24 2.10 -0.27
CA ILE A 153 9.03 2.61 -1.37
C ILE A 153 8.30 2.20 -2.65
N PHE A 154 8.05 3.16 -3.52
CA PHE A 154 7.48 2.93 -4.83
C PHE A 154 8.58 3.10 -5.86
N GLU A 155 8.77 2.08 -6.68
CA GLU A 155 9.69 2.15 -7.80
C GLU A 155 8.94 2.39 -9.10
N ASP A 156 9.57 3.07 -10.04
CA ASP A 156 9.00 3.30 -11.37
C ASP A 156 8.88 1.93 -12.08
N PRO A 157 7.65 1.49 -12.44
CA PRO A 157 7.45 0.16 -13.02
C PRO A 157 7.95 0.02 -14.46
N ARG A 158 8.44 1.09 -15.08
CA ARG A 158 8.88 1.07 -16.46
C ARG A 158 10.26 0.47 -16.59
N PRO A 159 10.43 -0.63 -17.35
CA PRO A 159 11.70 -1.36 -17.45
C PRO A 159 12.90 -0.49 -17.88
N GLY A 160 12.67 0.48 -18.76
CA GLY A 160 13.74 1.36 -19.26
C GLY A 160 14.34 2.29 -18.20
N ARG A 161 13.61 2.57 -17.12
CA ARG A 161 14.11 3.34 -15.97
C ARG A 161 14.88 2.51 -14.96
N MET A 162 14.62 1.20 -14.93
CA MET A 162 15.33 0.27 -14.04
C MET A 162 16.69 -0.16 -14.61
N MET A 163 16.97 0.19 -15.86
CA MET A 163 18.22 -0.17 -16.56
C MET A 163 19.20 0.99 -16.70
N SER A 164 18.85 2.17 -16.19
CA SER A 164 19.69 3.39 -16.32
C SER A 164 20.52 3.68 -15.08
#